data_551ceb7661bbc3d27b44a13ca48625d7
#
_entry.id   551ceb7661bbc3d27b44a13ca48625d7
#
_cell.length_a   1.000
_cell.length_b   1.000
_cell.length_c   1.000
_cell.angle_alpha   90.00
_cell.angle_beta   90.00
_cell.angle_gamma   90.00
#
_symmetry.space_group_name_H-M   'P 1'
#
loop_
_entity.id
_entity.type
_entity.pdbx_description
1 polymer ?
#
loop_
_entity_poly.entity_id
_entity_poly.type
_entity_poly.pdbx_seq_one_letter_code
_entity_poly.pdbx_strand_id
1 'polypeptide(L)'
;PAYLASQNMYIQNGTVIQRAGPTAALGYVKFELRDSYAIFLHDTPSKAAFNLAFRHRSHGCVRVQNAVEFARLLLSPDPTLLEQFDAAQDSRQTRRIQTGREISVRLLYWTAFVDGQGRVAFREDVYSRDAKLAQALGIALSLPRPVDDGARVATDVGP
;
A
#
# COMPACT_ATOMS: atom_id res chain seq x y z
N PRO A 1 9.96 16.83 22.19
CA PRO A 1 9.80 17.92 21.23
C PRO A 1 10.79 17.83 20.05
N ALA A 2 12.12 17.70 20.28
CA ALA A 2 13.11 17.67 19.22
C ALA A 2 12.94 16.46 18.27
N TYR A 3 12.66 15.27 18.81
CA TYR A 3 12.42 14.06 18.02
C TYR A 3 11.21 14.23 17.08
N LEU A 4 10.09 14.75 17.57
CA LEU A 4 8.92 14.99 16.73
C LEU A 4 9.23 15.94 15.57
N ALA A 5 9.95 17.02 15.84
CA ALA A 5 10.35 17.97 14.81
C ALA A 5 11.27 17.32 13.76
N SER A 6 12.23 16.47 14.17
CA SER A 6 13.13 15.75 13.25
C SER A 6 12.37 14.78 12.34
N GLN A 7 11.23 14.25 12.80
CA GLN A 7 10.36 13.36 12.02
C GLN A 7 9.23 14.11 11.30
N ASN A 8 9.30 15.44 11.23
CA ASN A 8 8.26 16.29 10.64
C ASN A 8 6.88 16.05 11.27
N MET A 9 6.87 15.85 12.60
CA MET A 9 5.69 15.58 13.39
C MET A 9 5.37 16.74 14.35
N TYR A 10 4.11 16.88 14.70
CA TYR A 10 3.63 17.83 15.70
C TYR A 10 2.47 17.25 16.50
N ILE A 11 2.17 17.86 17.65
CA ILE A 11 1.01 17.46 18.48
C ILE A 11 -0.12 18.44 18.24
N GLN A 12 -1.30 17.93 17.97
CA GLN A 12 -2.55 18.69 17.88
C GLN A 12 -3.63 17.95 18.67
N ASN A 13 -4.23 18.62 19.64
CA ASN A 13 -5.28 18.03 20.49
C ASN A 13 -4.88 16.69 21.12
N GLY A 14 -3.64 16.57 21.60
CA GLY A 14 -3.11 15.36 22.22
C GLY A 14 -2.72 14.23 21.22
N THR A 15 -2.94 14.41 19.92
CA THR A 15 -2.62 13.45 18.87
C THR A 15 -1.34 13.84 18.16
N VAL A 16 -0.44 12.87 17.94
CA VAL A 16 0.76 13.07 17.10
C VAL A 16 0.36 13.00 15.64
N ILE A 17 0.69 14.03 14.90
CA ILE A 17 0.40 14.14 13.46
C ILE A 17 1.72 14.30 12.71
N GLN A 18 1.94 13.48 11.68
CA GLN A 18 3.04 13.65 10.75
C GLN A 18 2.56 14.44 9.52
N ARG A 19 3.31 15.47 9.13
CA ARG A 19 3.02 16.23 7.92
C ARG A 19 3.31 15.37 6.68
N ALA A 20 2.49 15.50 5.66
CA ALA A 20 2.74 14.88 4.35
C ALA A 20 4.08 15.34 3.77
N GLY A 21 4.75 14.48 3.03
CA GLY A 21 6.02 14.83 2.41
C GLY A 21 6.87 13.61 2.04
N PRO A 22 8.07 13.87 1.51
CA PRO A 22 8.95 12.83 0.95
C PRO A 22 9.47 11.83 1.99
N THR A 23 9.49 12.22 3.27
CA THR A 23 9.95 11.36 4.38
C THR A 23 8.81 10.86 5.27
N ALA A 24 7.57 11.28 5.00
CA ALA A 24 6.42 10.86 5.78
C ALA A 24 6.12 9.38 5.55
N ALA A 25 5.75 8.64 6.59
CA ALA A 25 5.44 7.21 6.50
C ALA A 25 4.35 6.91 5.46
N LEU A 26 3.38 7.80 5.31
CA LEU A 26 2.29 7.71 4.31
C LEU A 26 2.58 8.49 3.02
N GLY A 27 3.79 9.04 2.85
CA GLY A 27 4.18 9.83 1.69
C GLY A 27 3.31 11.08 1.51
N TYR A 28 2.90 11.34 0.29
CA TYR A 28 2.10 12.52 -0.08
C TYR A 28 0.60 12.29 -0.11
N VAL A 29 0.15 11.03 -0.28
CA VAL A 29 -1.26 10.72 -0.53
C VAL A 29 -1.70 9.51 0.28
N LYS A 30 -2.87 9.65 0.90
CA LYS A 30 -3.62 8.58 1.55
C LYS A 30 -4.98 8.48 0.88
N PHE A 31 -5.36 7.27 0.45
CA PHE A 31 -6.68 6.96 -0.08
C PHE A 31 -7.49 6.29 1.02
N GLU A 32 -8.44 7.00 1.57
CA GLU A 32 -9.31 6.49 2.63
C GLU A 32 -10.40 5.61 2.03
N LEU A 33 -10.53 4.41 2.56
CA LEU A 33 -11.58 3.46 2.19
C LEU A 33 -12.71 3.51 3.22
N ARG A 34 -13.94 3.24 2.76
CA ARG A 34 -15.08 3.07 3.66
C ARG A 34 -15.16 1.62 4.11
N ASP A 35 -14.32 1.25 5.06
CA ASP A 35 -14.30 -0.11 5.62
C ASP A 35 -14.24 -0.08 7.15
N SER A 36 -14.57 -1.21 7.78
CA SER A 36 -14.59 -1.37 9.25
C SER A 36 -13.24 -1.77 9.84
N TYR A 37 -12.22 -2.03 9.01
CA TYR A 37 -10.91 -2.53 9.42
C TYR A 37 -9.85 -1.44 9.50
N ALA A 38 -10.22 -0.19 9.20
CA ALA A 38 -9.30 0.94 9.09
C ALA A 38 -8.15 0.70 8.09
N ILE A 39 -8.40 -0.08 7.03
CA ILE A 39 -7.46 -0.31 5.95
C ILE A 39 -7.52 0.87 4.98
N PHE A 40 -6.37 1.30 4.49
CA PHE A 40 -6.28 2.32 3.47
C PHE A 40 -5.14 2.04 2.50
N LEU A 41 -5.19 2.70 1.35
CA LEU A 41 -4.08 2.74 0.41
C LEU A 41 -3.27 4.01 0.65
N HIS A 42 -1.95 3.98 0.46
CA HIS A 42 -1.14 5.17 0.69
C HIS A 42 0.14 5.19 -0.14
N ASP A 43 0.69 6.36 -0.27
CA ASP A 43 2.04 6.57 -0.78
C ASP A 43 3.09 6.09 0.22
N THR A 44 4.35 6.09 -0.17
CA THR A 44 5.46 5.66 0.69
C THR A 44 6.77 6.35 0.29
N PRO A 45 7.63 6.72 1.25
CA PRO A 45 8.99 7.15 0.96
C PRO A 45 9.87 6.00 0.42
N SER A 46 9.55 4.76 0.78
CA SER A 46 10.31 3.55 0.40
C SER A 46 9.98 3.09 -1.02
N LYS A 47 10.18 3.95 -2.02
CA LYS A 47 9.85 3.65 -3.44
C LYS A 47 10.60 2.43 -3.97
N ALA A 48 11.85 2.22 -3.53
CA ALA A 48 12.66 1.07 -3.95
C ALA A 48 12.03 -0.29 -3.58
N ALA A 49 11.15 -0.32 -2.58
CA ALA A 49 10.46 -1.55 -2.19
C ALA A 49 9.59 -2.14 -3.31
N PHE A 50 9.14 -1.32 -4.27
CA PHE A 50 8.38 -1.81 -5.42
C PHE A 50 9.21 -2.62 -6.42
N ASN A 51 10.54 -2.53 -6.37
CA ASN A 51 11.45 -3.31 -7.21
C ASN A 51 11.81 -4.67 -6.61
N LEU A 52 11.35 -4.96 -5.38
CA LEU A 52 11.64 -6.21 -4.69
C LEU A 52 10.66 -7.31 -5.11
N ALA A 53 11.15 -8.55 -5.14
CA ALA A 53 10.29 -9.73 -5.35
C ALA A 53 9.34 -9.94 -4.17
N PHE A 54 9.84 -9.78 -2.94
CA PHE A 54 9.07 -9.90 -1.70
C PHE A 54 8.61 -8.53 -1.22
N ARG A 55 7.30 -8.27 -1.23
CA ARG A 55 6.70 -6.95 -0.96
C ARG A 55 5.78 -6.91 0.26
N HIS A 56 5.68 -7.97 1.04
CA HIS A 56 4.89 -8.06 2.27
C HIS A 56 5.61 -7.36 3.45
N ARG A 57 5.70 -6.03 3.38
CA ARG A 57 6.46 -5.16 4.29
C ARG A 57 5.60 -4.13 5.01
N SER A 58 4.32 -4.41 5.23
CA SER A 58 3.43 -3.52 5.96
C SER A 58 2.68 -4.28 7.05
N HIS A 59 2.13 -3.55 8.03
CA HIS A 59 1.29 -4.12 9.09
C HIS A 59 -0.19 -4.24 8.67
N GLY A 60 -0.52 -4.06 7.37
CA GLY A 60 -1.88 -4.23 6.86
C GLY A 60 -2.27 -3.25 5.75
N CYS A 61 -1.88 -1.97 5.85
CA CYS A 61 -2.19 -0.99 4.81
C CYS A 61 -1.40 -1.25 3.52
N VAL A 62 -1.97 -0.89 2.38
CA VAL A 62 -1.41 -1.18 1.06
C VAL A 62 -0.68 0.04 0.51
N ARG A 63 0.59 -0.13 0.17
CA ARG A 63 1.38 0.91 -0.50
C ARG A 63 1.07 0.94 -1.98
N VAL A 64 0.95 2.15 -2.54
CA VAL A 64 0.66 2.37 -3.96
C VAL A 64 1.90 2.94 -4.64
N GLN A 65 2.32 2.26 -5.71
CA GLN A 65 3.34 2.79 -6.61
C GLN A 65 2.73 3.97 -7.40
N ASN A 66 3.49 5.06 -7.56
CA ASN A 66 3.02 6.27 -8.27
C ASN A 66 1.70 6.81 -7.71
N ALA A 67 1.59 6.88 -6.38
CA ALA A 67 0.34 7.25 -5.70
C ALA A 67 -0.16 8.65 -6.06
N VAL A 68 0.74 9.60 -6.34
CA VAL A 68 0.37 10.96 -6.75
C VAL A 68 -0.29 10.94 -8.13
N GLU A 69 0.31 10.26 -9.10
CA GLU A 69 -0.24 10.11 -10.46
C GLU A 69 -1.55 9.33 -10.43
N PHE A 70 -1.64 8.32 -9.57
CA PHE A 70 -2.88 7.56 -9.38
C PHE A 70 -4.00 8.46 -8.80
N ALA A 71 -3.69 9.31 -7.83
CA ALA A 71 -4.66 10.28 -7.30
C ALA A 71 -5.14 11.24 -8.39
N ARG A 72 -4.21 11.78 -9.20
CA ARG A 72 -4.56 12.64 -10.34
C ARG A 72 -5.47 11.93 -11.34
N LEU A 73 -5.19 10.67 -11.66
CA LEU A 73 -6.05 9.85 -12.53
C LEU A 73 -7.47 9.70 -11.95
N LEU A 74 -7.60 9.46 -10.65
CA LEU A 74 -8.91 9.33 -10.01
C LEU A 74 -9.71 10.64 -10.01
N LEU A 75 -9.04 11.79 -9.95
CA LEU A 75 -9.64 13.11 -9.91
C LEU A 75 -9.80 13.74 -11.31
N SER A 76 -9.13 13.20 -12.32
CA SER A 76 -9.10 13.78 -13.70
C SER A 76 -10.46 14.00 -14.35
N PRO A 77 -11.55 13.29 -14.03
CA PRO A 77 -12.87 13.59 -14.59
C PRO A 77 -13.46 14.94 -14.11
N ASP A 78 -12.91 15.51 -13.02
CA ASP A 78 -13.36 16.80 -12.48
C ASP A 78 -12.15 17.75 -12.36
N PRO A 79 -12.02 18.73 -13.28
CA PRO A 79 -10.92 19.69 -13.27
C PRO A 79 -10.81 20.47 -11.96
N THR A 80 -11.92 20.78 -11.30
CA THR A 80 -11.91 21.54 -10.03
C THR A 80 -11.27 20.73 -8.90
N LEU A 81 -11.54 19.42 -8.84
CA LEU A 81 -10.91 18.53 -7.87
C LEU A 81 -9.42 18.36 -8.16
N LEU A 82 -9.04 18.36 -9.43
CA LEU A 82 -7.64 18.26 -9.84
C LEU A 82 -6.87 19.53 -9.43
N GLU A 83 -7.43 20.71 -9.65
CA GLU A 83 -6.86 21.99 -9.19
C GLU A 83 -6.71 22.03 -7.66
N GLN A 84 -7.72 21.57 -6.92
CA GLN A 84 -7.64 21.46 -5.46
C GLN A 84 -6.51 20.53 -5.01
N PHE A 85 -6.31 19.42 -5.71
CA PHE A 85 -5.23 18.48 -5.43
C PHE A 85 -3.87 19.11 -5.67
N ASP A 86 -3.68 19.78 -6.79
CA ASP A 86 -2.43 20.45 -7.15
C ASP A 86 -2.10 21.57 -6.14
N ALA A 87 -3.08 22.40 -5.79
CA ALA A 87 -2.92 23.41 -4.73
C ALA A 87 -2.57 22.81 -3.37
N ALA A 88 -3.11 21.63 -3.03
CA ALA A 88 -2.76 20.93 -1.80
C ALA A 88 -1.30 20.42 -1.82
N GLN A 89 -0.83 19.90 -2.96
CA GLN A 89 0.57 19.47 -3.13
C GLN A 89 1.53 20.66 -2.97
N ASP A 90 1.24 21.78 -3.60
CA ASP A 90 2.07 22.99 -3.58
C ASP A 90 2.14 23.61 -2.18
N SER A 91 1.01 23.68 -1.48
CA SER A 91 0.93 24.26 -0.14
C SER A 91 1.56 23.40 0.95
N ARG A 92 1.82 22.12 0.69
CA ARG A 92 2.27 21.12 1.67
C ARG A 92 1.37 20.98 2.90
N GLN A 93 0.11 21.38 2.76
CA GLN A 93 -0.91 21.23 3.81
C GLN A 93 -1.72 19.96 3.58
N THR A 94 -1.94 19.19 4.63
CA THR A 94 -2.84 18.03 4.55
C THR A 94 -4.27 18.52 4.29
N ARG A 95 -4.85 18.07 3.19
CA ARG A 95 -6.23 18.34 2.80
C ARG A 95 -6.96 17.05 2.48
N ARG A 96 -8.23 16.97 2.85
CA ARG A 96 -9.11 15.90 2.42
C ARG A 96 -9.87 16.36 1.18
N ILE A 97 -9.76 15.60 0.10
CA ILE A 97 -10.46 15.83 -1.16
C ILE A 97 -11.33 14.61 -1.42
N GLN A 98 -12.62 14.83 -1.64
CA GLN A 98 -13.55 13.76 -1.99
C GLN A 98 -13.58 13.59 -3.50
N THR A 99 -13.58 12.34 -3.96
CA THR A 99 -13.53 12.01 -5.40
C THR A 99 -14.79 12.40 -6.18
N GLY A 100 -15.85 12.85 -5.49
CA GLY A 100 -17.14 13.18 -6.11
C GLY A 100 -17.91 11.97 -6.65
N ARG A 101 -17.31 10.79 -6.67
CA ARG A 101 -17.91 9.54 -7.13
C ARG A 101 -17.49 8.38 -6.25
N GLU A 102 -18.29 7.32 -6.26
CA GLU A 102 -17.98 6.07 -5.59
C GLU A 102 -17.04 5.22 -6.47
N ILE A 103 -15.98 4.70 -5.85
CA ILE A 103 -14.99 3.85 -6.50
C ILE A 103 -14.87 2.57 -5.70
N SER A 104 -15.25 1.45 -6.31
CA SER A 104 -15.12 0.14 -5.68
C SER A 104 -13.65 -0.31 -5.65
N VAL A 105 -13.17 -0.69 -4.46
CA VAL A 105 -11.83 -1.23 -4.25
C VAL A 105 -11.95 -2.67 -3.78
N ARG A 106 -11.20 -3.58 -4.40
CA ARG A 106 -11.10 -5.00 -3.99
C ARG A 106 -9.65 -5.33 -3.72
N LEU A 107 -9.36 -5.77 -2.51
CA LEU A 107 -8.05 -6.31 -2.14
C LEU A 107 -8.13 -7.83 -2.28
N LEU A 108 -7.39 -8.38 -3.24
CA LEU A 108 -7.39 -9.80 -3.56
C LEU A 108 -6.02 -10.40 -3.23
N TYR A 109 -6.03 -11.66 -2.82
CA TYR A 109 -4.82 -12.45 -2.61
C TYR A 109 -4.80 -13.59 -3.62
N TRP A 110 -3.88 -13.52 -4.57
CA TRP A 110 -3.68 -14.54 -5.59
C TRP A 110 -2.22 -14.95 -5.63
N THR A 111 -1.97 -16.23 -5.56
CA THR A 111 -0.65 -16.86 -5.71
C THR A 111 -0.39 -17.29 -7.14
N ALA A 112 -1.43 -17.44 -7.95
CA ALA A 112 -1.36 -17.72 -9.39
C ALA A 112 -2.19 -16.65 -10.15
N PHE A 113 -1.64 -16.12 -11.23
CA PHE A 113 -2.29 -15.10 -12.05
C PHE A 113 -1.71 -15.09 -13.47
N VAL A 114 -2.38 -14.40 -14.36
CA VAL A 114 -1.88 -14.15 -15.71
C VAL A 114 -1.24 -12.76 -15.75
N ASP A 115 0.00 -12.67 -16.21
CA ASP A 115 0.73 -11.41 -16.32
C ASP A 115 0.24 -10.58 -17.52
N GLY A 116 0.74 -9.34 -17.64
CA GLY A 116 0.37 -8.43 -18.74
C GLY A 116 0.77 -8.91 -20.14
N GLN A 117 1.50 -10.03 -20.24
CA GLN A 117 1.92 -10.67 -21.49
C GLN A 117 1.13 -11.97 -21.78
N GLY A 118 0.12 -12.26 -20.97
CA GLY A 118 -0.70 -13.46 -21.10
C GLY A 118 -0.07 -14.75 -20.57
N ARG A 119 1.03 -14.67 -19.83
CA ARG A 119 1.73 -15.83 -19.27
C ARG A 119 1.26 -16.12 -17.86
N VAL A 120 1.11 -17.38 -17.50
CA VAL A 120 0.85 -17.80 -16.13
C VAL A 120 2.07 -17.49 -15.27
N ALA A 121 1.86 -16.80 -14.18
CA ALA A 121 2.88 -16.44 -13.22
C ALA A 121 2.44 -16.82 -11.80
N PHE A 122 3.42 -17.12 -10.94
CA PHE A 122 3.18 -17.55 -9.57
C PHE A 122 3.86 -16.60 -8.58
N ARG A 123 3.32 -16.53 -7.37
CA ARG A 123 3.88 -15.85 -6.21
C ARG A 123 3.95 -16.81 -5.04
N GLU A 124 4.85 -16.56 -4.13
CA GLU A 124 4.93 -17.31 -2.87
C GLU A 124 3.63 -17.15 -2.07
N ASP A 125 3.16 -18.25 -1.49
CA ASP A 125 1.98 -18.27 -0.62
C ASP A 125 2.36 -17.87 0.82
N VAL A 126 2.64 -16.60 1.02
CA VAL A 126 3.08 -16.02 2.31
C VAL A 126 2.06 -16.16 3.44
N TYR A 127 0.81 -16.43 3.13
CA TYR A 127 -0.28 -16.62 4.12
C TYR A 127 -0.72 -18.08 4.25
N SER A 128 -0.03 -19.02 3.59
CA SER A 128 -0.33 -20.45 3.63
C SER A 128 -1.80 -20.78 3.33
N ARG A 129 -2.37 -20.13 2.31
CA ARG A 129 -3.78 -20.29 1.92
C ARG A 129 -3.99 -21.32 0.84
N ASP A 130 -2.98 -21.63 0.01
CA ASP A 130 -3.11 -22.53 -1.13
C ASP A 130 -3.43 -23.95 -0.69
N ALA A 131 -2.80 -24.45 0.37
CA ALA A 131 -3.08 -25.77 0.91
C ALA A 131 -4.54 -25.93 1.36
N LYS A 132 -5.09 -24.89 2.02
CA LYS A 132 -6.51 -24.88 2.45
C LYS A 132 -7.47 -24.83 1.27
N LEU A 133 -7.12 -24.05 0.25
CA LEU A 133 -7.89 -23.96 -0.99
C LEU A 133 -7.92 -25.29 -1.72
N ALA A 134 -6.75 -25.92 -1.90
CA ALA A 134 -6.65 -27.22 -2.55
C ALA A 134 -7.45 -28.30 -1.80
N GLN A 135 -7.36 -28.34 -0.48
CA GLN A 135 -8.17 -29.25 0.33
C GLN A 135 -9.67 -29.02 0.11
N ALA A 136 -10.11 -27.78 0.09
CA ALA A 136 -11.52 -27.45 -0.15
C ALA A 136 -12.00 -27.84 -1.56
N LEU A 137 -11.09 -27.85 -2.55
CA LEU A 137 -11.35 -28.25 -3.92
C LEU A 137 -11.14 -29.75 -4.18
N GLY A 138 -10.72 -30.54 -3.18
CA GLY A 138 -10.40 -31.97 -3.34
C GLY A 138 -9.15 -32.23 -4.19
N ILE A 139 -8.25 -31.24 -4.31
CA ILE A 139 -7.02 -31.36 -5.09
C ILE A 139 -5.89 -31.85 -4.18
N ALA A 140 -5.26 -32.97 -4.53
CA ALA A 140 -4.06 -33.43 -3.85
C ALA A 140 -2.87 -32.55 -4.26
N LEU A 141 -2.34 -31.76 -3.29
CA LEU A 141 -1.11 -31.02 -3.50
C LEU A 141 0.10 -31.88 -3.16
N SER A 142 0.94 -32.17 -4.15
CA SER A 142 2.33 -32.54 -3.87
C SER A 142 3.13 -31.24 -3.77
N LEU A 143 3.17 -30.64 -2.59
CA LEU A 143 4.01 -29.46 -2.36
C LEU A 143 5.48 -29.90 -2.42
N PRO A 144 6.32 -29.23 -3.21
CA PRO A 144 7.77 -29.41 -3.08
C PRO A 144 8.15 -29.07 -1.64
N ARG A 145 9.02 -29.88 -1.02
CA ARG A 145 9.55 -29.53 0.30
C ARG A 145 10.19 -28.15 0.20
N PRO A 146 9.96 -27.27 1.21
CA PRO A 146 10.69 -26.02 1.29
C PRO A 146 12.19 -26.31 1.17
N VAL A 147 12.84 -25.72 0.21
CA VAL A 147 14.30 -25.72 0.17
C VAL A 147 14.70 -24.77 1.32
N ASP A 148 15.26 -25.34 2.37
CA ASP A 148 15.84 -24.58 3.46
C ASP A 148 17.16 -24.00 2.96
N ASP A 149 17.09 -22.86 2.31
CA ASP A 149 18.25 -22.16 1.74
C ASP A 149 18.98 -21.27 2.77
N GLY A 150 18.67 -21.42 4.06
CA GLY A 150 19.41 -20.75 5.13
C GLY A 150 19.34 -19.23 5.14
N ALA A 151 18.72 -18.62 4.15
CA ALA A 151 18.57 -17.18 4.01
C ALA A 151 17.32 -16.66 4.72
N ARG A 152 17.29 -16.75 6.05
CA ARG A 152 16.38 -15.92 6.83
C ARG A 152 16.85 -14.47 6.70
N VAL A 153 16.32 -13.78 5.72
CA VAL A 153 16.45 -12.31 5.66
C VAL A 153 15.89 -11.75 6.96
N ALA A 154 16.75 -11.11 7.74
CA ALA A 154 16.36 -10.40 8.94
C ALA A 154 15.14 -9.54 8.64
N THR A 155 14.08 -9.71 9.40
CA THR A 155 12.92 -8.84 9.38
C THR A 155 13.36 -7.50 9.93
N ASP A 156 13.79 -6.60 9.04
CA ASP A 156 13.98 -5.20 9.38
C ASP A 156 12.57 -4.61 9.58
N VAL A 157 12.13 -4.65 10.81
CA VAL A 157 10.96 -3.93 11.31
C VAL A 157 11.38 -2.48 11.48
N GLY A 158 11.45 -1.75 10.38
CA GLY A 158 11.59 -0.30 10.44
C GLY A 158 10.39 0.35 11.15
N PRO A 159 10.60 1.51 11.74
CA PRO A 159 9.67 2.21 12.60
C PRO A 159 8.33 2.51 11.97
#